data_8a8281591a39f1a735202b446ebb092f
#
_entry.id   8a8281591a39f1a735202b446ebb092f
#
_cell.length_a   1.000
_cell.length_b   1.000
_cell.length_c   1.000
_cell.angle_alpha   90.00
_cell.angle_beta   90.00
_cell.angle_gamma   90.00
#
_symmetry.space_group_name_H-M   'P 1'
#
loop_
_entity.id
_entity.type
_entity.pdbx_description
1 polymer ?
#
loop_
_entity_poly.entity_id
_entity_poly.type
_entity_poly.pdbx_seq_one_letter_code
_entity_poly.pdbx_strand_id
1 'polypeptide(L)'
;MAVKRQTLNIPEQALQVLRVLERAGNKAYFVGQCVAELLRGGSPMDYDIITTADFEEMLYVFSDMRIVSQNEDMSSVMVSSVGLVIQVSSYCSEVKDGKAVYTDNYLFDLARRDFSANAIAYHPRKGFRDPFDGMQCIKDGIITLKAVGEYPVVLWHENDLDENELTLKLEPKSSLVTDPFNILTALELLGGENYEIDSVTADAIKANTGLLCAMPGRELFRRFTKVLLTRNISVVMTRFPEVFATIEPELLKAQRYKDRYHDCTLWEHISKCVEFAPPQADIRYAALFHNAGLPDCRCHDSHGNTYFYGHAELGRIIAANFFEKYRAELKLRSDTDMLIEAHDTVFTEDRVALKRLLCDYSHDELKKLLKLRIADDTAKPTVHEGQIAAYRREVTMLDDIIASGECYSAAQLAIKENDLIMHRLAVNKAQAKAVINSLYEAVLAEPSLNVAPVLLDMVRKSMHRR
;
A
#
# COMPACT_ATOMS: atom_id res chain seq x y z
N MET A 1 7.51 -8.88 -45.54
CA MET A 1 6.74 -9.64 -44.54
C MET A 1 5.78 -8.67 -43.88
N ALA A 2 4.45 -8.90 -43.93
CA ALA A 2 3.51 -8.00 -43.29
C ALA A 2 3.73 -8.09 -41.78
N VAL A 3 4.11 -6.98 -41.16
CA VAL A 3 4.19 -6.85 -39.71
C VAL A 3 2.75 -7.08 -39.19
N LYS A 4 2.52 -8.18 -38.46
CA LYS A 4 1.26 -8.42 -37.77
C LYS A 4 1.01 -7.22 -36.88
N ARG A 5 0.04 -6.36 -37.21
CA ARG A 5 -0.33 -5.24 -36.36
C ARG A 5 -0.82 -5.83 -35.03
N GLN A 6 -0.07 -5.61 -33.97
CA GLN A 6 -0.48 -5.99 -32.63
C GLN A 6 -1.71 -5.14 -32.29
N THR A 7 -2.84 -5.78 -31.99
CA THR A 7 -4.08 -5.11 -31.60
C THR A 7 -4.30 -5.31 -30.12
N LEU A 8 -4.59 -4.22 -29.40
CA LEU A 8 -4.96 -4.27 -27.99
C LEU A 8 -6.44 -4.59 -27.82
N ASN A 9 -6.76 -5.37 -26.79
CA ASN A 9 -8.14 -5.69 -26.43
C ASN A 9 -8.73 -4.57 -25.57
N ILE A 10 -9.28 -3.55 -26.21
CA ILE A 10 -9.92 -2.40 -25.54
C ILE A 10 -11.43 -2.66 -25.38
N PRO A 11 -12.00 -2.43 -24.19
CA PRO A 11 -13.45 -2.57 -23.96
C PRO A 11 -14.28 -1.69 -24.90
N GLU A 12 -15.41 -2.19 -25.34
CA GLU A 12 -16.32 -1.48 -26.25
C GLU A 12 -16.78 -0.12 -25.68
N GLN A 13 -16.92 -0.02 -24.35
CA GLN A 13 -17.25 1.20 -23.63
C GLN A 13 -16.21 2.31 -23.85
N ALA A 14 -14.91 1.97 -23.79
CA ALA A 14 -13.83 2.92 -24.04
C ALA A 14 -13.71 3.26 -25.55
N LEU A 15 -13.91 2.27 -26.41
CA LEU A 15 -13.98 2.48 -27.87
C LEU A 15 -15.13 3.41 -28.27
N GLN A 16 -16.25 3.38 -27.57
CA GLN A 16 -17.38 4.27 -27.80
C GLN A 16 -16.99 5.74 -27.57
N VAL A 17 -16.27 6.04 -26.47
CA VAL A 17 -15.81 7.40 -26.16
C VAL A 17 -14.87 7.91 -27.25
N LEU A 18 -13.91 7.08 -27.69
CA LEU A 18 -12.99 7.42 -28.78
C LEU A 18 -13.78 7.77 -30.06
N ARG A 19 -14.77 6.93 -30.45
CA ARG A 19 -15.56 7.14 -31.66
C ARG A 19 -16.43 8.38 -31.61
N VAL A 20 -16.95 8.77 -30.45
CA VAL A 20 -17.72 10.00 -30.27
C VAL A 20 -16.87 11.22 -30.58
N LEU A 21 -15.61 11.27 -30.09
CA LEU A 21 -14.63 12.32 -30.42
C LEU A 21 -14.32 12.34 -31.92
N GLU A 22 -14.06 11.20 -32.52
CA GLU A 22 -13.74 11.10 -33.97
C GLU A 22 -14.92 11.54 -34.86
N ARG A 23 -16.17 11.21 -34.50
CA ARG A 23 -17.37 11.65 -35.22
C ARG A 23 -17.57 13.16 -35.17
N ALA A 24 -17.08 13.80 -34.11
CA ALA A 24 -17.07 15.27 -34.00
C ALA A 24 -15.89 15.92 -34.76
N GLY A 25 -15.05 15.12 -35.46
CA GLY A 25 -13.92 15.62 -36.25
C GLY A 25 -12.60 15.69 -35.48
N ASN A 26 -12.57 15.23 -34.24
CA ASN A 26 -11.39 15.31 -33.39
C ASN A 26 -10.48 14.09 -33.55
N LYS A 27 -9.17 14.30 -33.44
CA LYS A 27 -8.20 13.21 -33.33
C LYS A 27 -8.16 12.76 -31.88
N ALA A 28 -8.08 11.44 -31.65
CA ALA A 28 -8.01 10.90 -30.30
C ALA A 28 -7.17 9.62 -30.25
N TYR A 29 -6.47 9.41 -29.12
CA TYR A 29 -5.63 8.24 -28.86
C TYR A 29 -5.77 7.79 -27.41
N PHE A 30 -5.75 6.47 -27.20
CA PHE A 30 -5.48 5.92 -25.85
C PHE A 30 -4.02 6.13 -25.52
N VAL A 31 -3.72 6.45 -24.26
CA VAL A 31 -2.35 6.78 -23.81
C VAL A 31 -2.09 6.35 -22.37
N GLY A 32 -0.82 6.37 -21.98
CA GLY A 32 -0.45 6.25 -20.58
C GLY A 32 -0.50 4.82 -20.05
N GLN A 33 -0.79 4.70 -18.75
CA GLN A 33 -0.71 3.43 -18.04
C GLN A 33 -1.64 2.36 -18.62
N CYS A 34 -2.83 2.72 -19.10
CA CYS A 34 -3.75 1.74 -19.70
C CYS A 34 -3.15 1.05 -20.95
N VAL A 35 -2.44 1.80 -21.80
CA VAL A 35 -1.76 1.23 -22.97
C VAL A 35 -0.61 0.33 -22.55
N ALA A 36 0.19 0.78 -21.58
CA ALA A 36 1.31 0.01 -21.04
C ALA A 36 0.83 -1.30 -20.39
N GLU A 37 -0.27 -1.26 -19.64
CA GLU A 37 -0.84 -2.44 -18.99
C GLU A 37 -1.43 -3.43 -20.00
N LEU A 38 -2.15 -2.94 -21.02
CA LEU A 38 -2.66 -3.79 -22.09
C LEU A 38 -1.54 -4.45 -22.91
N LEU A 39 -0.41 -3.75 -23.13
CA LEU A 39 0.76 -4.30 -23.79
C LEU A 39 1.39 -5.46 -23.02
N ARG A 40 1.27 -5.45 -21.68
CA ARG A 40 1.71 -6.54 -20.79
C ARG A 40 0.71 -7.68 -20.68
N GLY A 41 -0.46 -7.56 -21.33
CA GLY A 41 -1.54 -8.55 -21.22
C GLY A 41 -2.41 -8.41 -19.95
N GLY A 42 -2.31 -7.27 -19.25
CA GLY A 42 -3.15 -6.92 -18.12
C GLY A 42 -4.53 -6.40 -18.51
N SER A 43 -5.31 -6.02 -17.52
CA SER A 43 -6.67 -5.47 -17.67
C SER A 43 -6.78 -4.16 -16.88
N PRO A 44 -6.56 -3.00 -17.54
CA PRO A 44 -6.62 -1.70 -16.87
C PRO A 44 -7.98 -1.44 -16.23
N MET A 45 -7.95 -0.83 -15.05
CA MET A 45 -9.17 -0.34 -14.39
C MET A 45 -9.60 1.04 -14.91
N ASP A 46 -8.61 1.84 -15.34
CA ASP A 46 -8.82 3.21 -15.81
C ASP A 46 -8.31 3.33 -17.26
N TYR A 47 -8.95 4.14 -18.06
CA TYR A 47 -8.58 4.42 -19.45
C TYR A 47 -8.41 5.91 -19.66
N ASP A 48 -7.29 6.30 -20.28
CA ASP A 48 -6.95 7.67 -20.62
C ASP A 48 -6.99 7.85 -22.15
N ILE A 49 -7.69 8.90 -22.59
CA ILE A 49 -7.74 9.34 -23.99
C ILE A 49 -7.23 10.78 -24.05
N ILE A 50 -6.34 11.05 -25.00
CA ILE A 50 -5.98 12.42 -25.39
C ILE A 50 -6.63 12.77 -26.73
N THR A 51 -6.99 14.05 -26.90
CA THR A 51 -7.72 14.52 -28.07
C THR A 51 -7.33 15.92 -28.49
N THR A 52 -7.63 16.27 -29.76
CA THR A 52 -7.54 17.65 -30.25
C THR A 52 -8.70 18.52 -29.79
N ALA A 53 -9.80 17.93 -29.28
CA ALA A 53 -10.90 18.70 -28.73
C ALA A 53 -10.42 19.56 -27.54
N ASP A 54 -10.77 20.84 -27.51
CA ASP A 54 -10.59 21.69 -26.35
C ASP A 54 -11.64 21.39 -25.25
N PHE A 55 -11.57 22.10 -24.13
CA PHE A 55 -12.45 21.83 -22.99
C PHE A 55 -13.93 22.03 -23.32
N GLU A 56 -14.28 23.12 -24.00
CA GLU A 56 -15.66 23.44 -24.37
C GLU A 56 -16.20 22.46 -25.43
N GLU A 57 -15.36 22.08 -26.40
CA GLU A 57 -15.70 21.07 -27.39
C GLU A 57 -15.94 19.70 -26.73
N MET A 58 -15.12 19.30 -25.73
CA MET A 58 -15.36 18.06 -24.99
C MET A 58 -16.70 18.07 -24.25
N LEU A 59 -17.08 19.18 -23.60
CA LEU A 59 -18.37 19.32 -22.94
C LEU A 59 -19.52 19.20 -23.93
N TYR A 60 -19.40 19.79 -25.11
CA TYR A 60 -20.37 19.68 -26.17
C TYR A 60 -20.49 18.26 -26.75
N VAL A 61 -19.36 17.65 -27.07
CA VAL A 61 -19.27 16.31 -27.65
C VAL A 61 -19.83 15.24 -26.71
N PHE A 62 -19.68 15.40 -25.41
CA PHE A 62 -20.16 14.47 -24.40
C PHE A 62 -21.46 14.90 -23.74
N SER A 63 -22.23 15.86 -24.34
CA SER A 63 -23.50 16.34 -23.78
C SER A 63 -24.54 15.25 -23.54
N ASP A 64 -24.55 14.20 -24.39
CA ASP A 64 -25.45 13.04 -24.29
C ASP A 64 -24.86 11.90 -23.40
N MET A 65 -23.68 12.10 -22.81
CA MET A 65 -23.02 11.14 -21.95
C MET A 65 -22.95 11.66 -20.50
N ARG A 66 -22.78 10.74 -19.53
CA ARG A 66 -22.63 11.14 -18.14
C ARG A 66 -21.20 11.63 -17.88
N ILE A 67 -21.03 12.93 -17.69
CA ILE A 67 -19.78 13.52 -17.19
C ILE A 67 -19.79 13.35 -15.66
N VAL A 68 -18.77 12.65 -15.13
CA VAL A 68 -18.58 12.36 -13.69
C VAL A 68 -17.85 13.49 -12.99
N SER A 69 -16.84 14.04 -13.65
CA SER A 69 -16.08 15.22 -13.19
C SER A 69 -15.48 15.96 -14.37
N GLN A 70 -15.15 17.22 -14.16
CA GLN A 70 -14.55 18.09 -15.15
C GLN A 70 -13.49 18.96 -14.48
N ASN A 71 -12.43 19.29 -15.20
CA ASN A 71 -11.36 20.17 -14.76
C ASN A 71 -10.94 21.08 -15.93
N GLU A 72 -11.41 22.30 -15.89
CA GLU A 72 -11.16 23.31 -16.94
C GLU A 72 -9.68 23.68 -16.99
N ASP A 73 -9.03 23.90 -15.83
CA ASP A 73 -7.62 24.26 -15.77
C ASP A 73 -6.71 23.19 -16.40
N MET A 74 -7.08 21.93 -16.29
CA MET A 74 -6.36 20.80 -16.90
C MET A 74 -6.93 20.37 -18.25
N SER A 75 -7.92 21.10 -18.76
CA SER A 75 -8.65 20.77 -20.00
C SER A 75 -9.00 19.29 -20.09
N SER A 76 -9.73 18.78 -19.07
CA SER A 76 -10.04 17.35 -18.96
C SER A 76 -11.43 17.10 -18.40
N VAL A 77 -12.05 15.99 -18.85
CA VAL A 77 -13.33 15.49 -18.38
C VAL A 77 -13.23 13.99 -18.06
N MET A 78 -13.99 13.53 -17.08
CA MET A 78 -14.20 12.11 -16.81
C MET A 78 -15.59 11.71 -17.31
N VAL A 79 -15.64 10.81 -18.28
CA VAL A 79 -16.86 10.36 -18.92
C VAL A 79 -17.20 8.94 -18.50
N SER A 80 -18.43 8.70 -18.08
CA SER A 80 -18.90 7.34 -17.75
C SER A 80 -19.59 6.71 -18.97
N SER A 81 -19.12 5.54 -19.38
CA SER A 81 -19.73 4.70 -20.41
C SER A 81 -19.99 3.30 -19.83
N VAL A 82 -21.26 2.98 -19.60
CA VAL A 82 -21.75 1.65 -19.12
C VAL A 82 -20.90 1.09 -17.96
N GLY A 83 -20.71 1.91 -16.91
CA GLY A 83 -20.00 1.50 -15.69
C GLY A 83 -18.46 1.64 -15.72
N LEU A 84 -17.88 1.96 -16.88
CA LEU A 84 -16.46 2.30 -17.02
C LEU A 84 -16.30 3.82 -17.02
N VAL A 85 -15.33 4.35 -16.30
CA VAL A 85 -14.97 5.77 -16.29
C VAL A 85 -13.72 5.95 -17.13
N ILE A 86 -13.78 6.86 -18.10
CA ILE A 86 -12.71 7.18 -19.03
C ILE A 86 -12.33 8.64 -18.83
N GLN A 87 -11.05 8.90 -18.60
CA GLN A 87 -10.51 10.25 -18.58
C GLN A 87 -10.21 10.69 -20.02
N VAL A 88 -10.72 11.86 -20.40
CA VAL A 88 -10.44 12.48 -21.69
C VAL A 88 -9.81 13.84 -21.43
N SER A 89 -8.69 14.14 -22.07
CA SER A 89 -7.99 15.41 -21.95
C SER A 89 -7.54 15.94 -23.31
N SER A 90 -7.50 17.26 -23.44
CA SER A 90 -6.90 17.90 -24.63
C SER A 90 -5.42 17.59 -24.71
N TYR A 91 -4.86 17.61 -25.93
CA TYR A 91 -3.40 17.57 -26.07
C TYR A 91 -2.76 18.72 -25.31
N CYS A 92 -1.78 18.41 -24.50
CA CYS A 92 -1.12 19.36 -23.61
C CYS A 92 0.40 19.30 -23.80
N SER A 93 1.02 20.46 -24.08
CA SER A 93 2.48 20.58 -24.24
C SER A 93 3.20 20.73 -22.90
N GLU A 94 2.62 21.49 -21.97
CA GLU A 94 3.12 21.71 -20.61
C GLU A 94 1.99 22.07 -19.66
N VAL A 95 2.26 22.00 -18.35
CA VAL A 95 1.37 22.57 -17.32
C VAL A 95 2.07 23.79 -16.73
N LYS A 96 1.48 24.97 -16.90
CA LYS A 96 2.00 26.23 -16.40
C LYS A 96 1.00 26.86 -15.43
N ASP A 97 1.48 27.21 -14.25
CA ASP A 97 0.67 27.81 -13.17
C ASP A 97 -0.61 27.00 -12.85
N GLY A 98 -0.50 25.65 -12.93
CA GLY A 98 -1.61 24.73 -12.69
C GLY A 98 -2.58 24.55 -13.87
N LYS A 99 -2.31 25.15 -15.03
CA LYS A 99 -3.13 25.07 -16.23
C LYS A 99 -2.44 24.33 -17.37
N ALA A 100 -3.19 23.50 -18.07
CA ALA A 100 -2.71 22.82 -19.26
C ALA A 100 -2.55 23.82 -20.42
N VAL A 101 -1.39 23.78 -21.06
CA VAL A 101 -1.14 24.53 -22.30
C VAL A 101 -1.47 23.65 -23.48
N TYR A 102 -2.54 24.00 -24.21
CA TYR A 102 -3.01 23.26 -25.36
C TYR A 102 -1.95 23.20 -26.49
N THR A 103 -1.95 22.11 -27.23
CA THR A 103 -1.21 21.89 -28.46
C THR A 103 -2.04 21.08 -29.46
N ASP A 104 -1.82 21.26 -30.75
CA ASP A 104 -2.43 20.47 -31.82
C ASP A 104 -1.68 19.16 -32.11
N ASN A 105 -0.52 18.98 -31.48
CA ASN A 105 0.38 17.88 -31.73
C ASN A 105 0.48 16.94 -30.50
N TYR A 106 -0.02 15.72 -30.61
CA TYR A 106 0.03 14.69 -29.57
C TYR A 106 1.45 14.36 -29.06
N LEU A 107 2.48 14.65 -29.86
CA LEU A 107 3.87 14.35 -29.51
C LEU A 107 4.36 15.18 -28.33
N PHE A 108 3.92 16.43 -28.21
CA PHE A 108 4.23 17.25 -27.05
C PHE A 108 3.55 16.69 -25.79
N ASP A 109 2.32 16.15 -25.92
CA ASP A 109 1.67 15.47 -24.81
C ASP A 109 2.45 14.21 -24.39
N LEU A 110 2.86 13.38 -25.33
CA LEU A 110 3.70 12.20 -25.03
C LEU A 110 5.06 12.61 -24.44
N ALA A 111 5.65 13.69 -24.93
CA ALA A 111 6.95 14.18 -24.44
C ALA A 111 6.91 14.65 -22.98
N ARG A 112 5.79 15.22 -22.51
CA ARG A 112 5.65 15.67 -21.12
C ARG A 112 5.34 14.54 -20.12
N ARG A 113 4.93 13.34 -20.58
CA ARG A 113 4.60 12.21 -19.70
C ARG A 113 5.83 11.75 -18.92
N ASP A 114 5.61 11.02 -17.82
CA ASP A 114 6.66 10.59 -16.88
C ASP A 114 7.70 9.65 -17.51
N PHE A 115 7.35 8.39 -17.75
CA PHE A 115 8.27 7.37 -18.27
C PHE A 115 8.00 7.05 -19.74
N SER A 116 9.03 6.53 -20.44
CA SER A 116 8.90 6.09 -21.83
C SER A 116 7.74 5.08 -21.99
N ALA A 117 7.59 4.16 -21.06
CA ALA A 117 6.50 3.18 -21.05
C ALA A 117 5.08 3.79 -21.04
N ASN A 118 4.92 4.99 -20.47
CA ASN A 118 3.65 5.71 -20.40
C ASN A 118 3.48 6.74 -21.52
N ALA A 119 4.50 6.91 -22.37
CA ALA A 119 4.52 7.83 -23.50
C ALA A 119 4.20 7.15 -24.84
N ILE A 120 3.34 6.13 -24.79
CA ILE A 120 2.84 5.41 -25.98
C ILE A 120 1.41 5.83 -26.23
N ALA A 121 1.09 6.21 -27.48
CA ALA A 121 -0.28 6.40 -27.90
C ALA A 121 -0.74 5.23 -28.81
N TYR A 122 -1.97 4.80 -28.61
CA TYR A 122 -2.56 3.72 -29.37
C TYR A 122 -3.93 4.10 -29.95
N HIS A 123 -4.13 3.74 -31.20
CA HIS A 123 -5.42 3.86 -31.87
C HIS A 123 -5.77 2.54 -32.58
N PRO A 124 -6.98 2.00 -32.42
CA PRO A 124 -7.36 0.68 -32.97
C PRO A 124 -7.16 0.55 -34.49
N ARG A 125 -7.36 1.63 -35.25
CA ARG A 125 -7.18 1.64 -36.71
C ARG A 125 -5.81 2.14 -37.17
N LYS A 126 -5.18 3.10 -36.40
CA LYS A 126 -3.94 3.76 -36.80
C LYS A 126 -2.69 3.09 -36.18
N GLY A 127 -2.88 2.15 -35.21
CA GLY A 127 -1.80 1.46 -34.50
C GLY A 127 -1.14 2.32 -33.45
N PHE A 128 0.10 1.97 -33.12
CA PHE A 128 0.90 2.63 -32.06
C PHE A 128 1.63 3.86 -32.58
N ARG A 129 1.85 4.81 -31.65
CA ARG A 129 2.77 5.92 -31.75
C ARG A 129 3.67 5.87 -30.53
N ASP A 130 4.93 5.53 -30.74
CA ASP A 130 5.91 5.24 -29.69
C ASP A 130 7.24 5.94 -29.98
N PRO A 131 7.28 7.28 -29.86
CA PRO A 131 8.48 8.06 -30.19
C PRO A 131 9.61 7.89 -29.18
N PHE A 132 9.37 7.28 -28.02
CA PHE A 132 10.31 7.18 -26.90
C PHE A 132 10.68 5.73 -26.55
N ASP A 133 10.49 4.80 -27.50
CA ASP A 133 10.79 3.36 -27.32
C ASP A 133 10.11 2.72 -26.09
N GLY A 134 8.93 3.22 -25.72
CA GLY A 134 8.18 2.74 -24.55
C GLY A 134 7.77 1.27 -24.67
N MET A 135 7.46 0.79 -25.88
CA MET A 135 7.15 -0.63 -26.11
C MET A 135 8.36 -1.52 -25.84
N GLN A 136 9.59 -1.06 -26.18
CA GLN A 136 10.80 -1.80 -25.85
C GLN A 136 11.06 -1.78 -24.34
N CYS A 137 10.87 -0.62 -23.67
CA CYS A 137 10.96 -0.53 -22.21
C CYS A 137 10.00 -1.50 -21.50
N ILE A 138 8.77 -1.61 -21.98
CA ILE A 138 7.77 -2.56 -21.44
C ILE A 138 8.22 -4.01 -21.64
N LYS A 139 8.73 -4.34 -22.82
CA LYS A 139 9.20 -5.68 -23.14
C LYS A 139 10.41 -6.09 -22.30
N ASP A 140 11.33 -5.16 -22.05
CA ASP A 140 12.54 -5.39 -21.27
C ASP A 140 12.28 -5.26 -19.77
N GLY A 141 11.11 -4.75 -19.37
CA GLY A 141 10.76 -4.51 -17.96
C GLY A 141 11.58 -3.38 -17.34
N ILE A 142 11.94 -2.34 -18.12
CA ILE A 142 12.80 -1.24 -17.63
C ILE A 142 11.99 0.05 -17.53
N ILE A 143 12.04 0.70 -16.37
CA ILE A 143 11.52 2.04 -16.15
C ILE A 143 12.60 3.05 -16.51
N THR A 144 12.37 3.82 -17.55
CA THR A 144 13.31 4.81 -18.06
C THR A 144 12.63 6.17 -18.16
N LEU A 145 13.29 7.21 -17.61
CA LEU A 145 12.97 8.59 -17.93
C LEU A 145 13.34 8.84 -19.38
N LYS A 146 12.52 9.63 -20.07
CA LYS A 146 12.85 10.04 -21.42
C LYS A 146 14.15 10.85 -21.40
N ALA A 147 15.13 10.41 -22.20
CA ALA A 147 16.40 11.09 -22.28
C ALA A 147 16.23 12.49 -22.91
N VAL A 148 17.19 13.37 -22.61
CA VAL A 148 17.35 14.63 -23.33
C VAL A 148 17.93 14.28 -24.69
N GLY A 149 17.27 14.67 -25.76
CA GLY A 149 17.76 14.36 -27.11
C GLY A 149 16.92 14.94 -28.24
N GLU A 150 17.41 14.73 -29.44
CA GLU A 150 16.67 15.00 -30.66
C GLU A 150 15.95 13.72 -31.06
N TYR A 151 14.64 13.74 -31.09
CA TYR A 151 13.81 12.60 -31.48
C TYR A 151 13.23 12.85 -32.85
N PRO A 152 13.49 11.97 -33.84
CA PRO A 152 12.82 12.04 -35.13
C PRO A 152 11.36 11.69 -34.92
N VAL A 153 10.54 12.58 -35.37
CA VAL A 153 9.08 12.45 -35.24
C VAL A 153 8.47 12.51 -36.64
N VAL A 154 7.79 11.44 -37.00
CA VAL A 154 7.06 11.39 -38.27
C VAL A 154 5.69 12.01 -38.07
N LEU A 155 5.43 13.17 -38.66
CA LEU A 155 4.12 13.79 -38.72
C LEU A 155 3.36 13.19 -39.90
N TRP A 156 2.29 12.45 -39.60
CA TRP A 156 1.36 11.99 -40.64
C TRP A 156 0.28 13.04 -40.85
N HIS A 157 0.26 13.68 -42.03
CA HIS A 157 -0.92 14.39 -42.49
C HIS A 157 -1.89 13.38 -43.11
N GLU A 158 -3.19 13.45 -42.76
CA GLU A 158 -4.18 12.45 -43.16
C GLU A 158 -4.37 12.33 -44.69
N ASN A 159 -3.88 13.28 -45.49
CA ASN A 159 -4.09 13.36 -46.92
C ASN A 159 -2.80 13.35 -47.78
N ASP A 160 -1.63 13.30 -47.17
CA ASP A 160 -0.38 13.30 -47.89
C ASP A 160 0.42 12.04 -47.63
N LEU A 161 0.89 11.43 -48.74
CA LEU A 161 1.85 10.32 -48.71
C LEU A 161 3.27 10.78 -48.36
N ASP A 162 3.45 12.08 -48.08
CA ASP A 162 4.73 12.64 -47.68
C ASP A 162 4.90 12.61 -46.15
N GLU A 163 5.86 11.82 -45.72
CA GLU A 163 6.35 11.76 -44.35
C GLU A 163 7.17 13.03 -44.07
N ASN A 164 6.63 14.00 -43.34
CA ASN A 164 7.42 15.12 -42.84
C ASN A 164 8.09 14.67 -41.53
N GLU A 165 9.41 14.50 -41.57
CA GLU A 165 10.22 14.23 -40.40
C GLU A 165 10.42 15.55 -39.61
N LEU A 166 9.82 15.65 -38.42
CA LEU A 166 10.07 16.74 -37.48
C LEU A 166 11.02 16.24 -36.39
N THR A 167 12.12 16.97 -36.19
CA THR A 167 13.01 16.67 -35.08
C THR A 167 12.55 17.42 -33.83
N LEU A 168 12.05 16.69 -32.85
CA LEU A 168 11.63 17.26 -31.58
C LEU A 168 12.86 17.37 -30.66
N LYS A 169 13.29 18.61 -30.35
CA LYS A 169 14.31 18.85 -29.35
C LYS A 169 13.64 18.94 -27.98
N LEU A 170 13.81 17.88 -27.17
CA LEU A 170 13.34 17.87 -25.78
C LEU A 170 14.42 18.47 -24.88
N GLU A 171 14.15 19.62 -24.31
CA GLU A 171 14.93 20.13 -23.18
C GLU A 171 14.49 19.41 -21.89
N PRO A 172 15.43 19.05 -21.03
CA PRO A 172 15.14 18.21 -19.87
C PRO A 172 14.57 19.02 -18.71
N LYS A 173 13.32 19.34 -18.76
CA LYS A 173 12.62 19.43 -17.48
C LYS A 173 12.27 17.99 -17.14
N SER A 174 13.09 17.37 -16.27
CA SER A 174 12.82 16.03 -15.76
C SER A 174 11.35 15.96 -15.32
N SER A 175 10.61 14.97 -15.77
CA SER A 175 9.23 14.74 -15.35
C SER A 175 9.11 14.61 -13.82
N LEU A 176 10.22 14.27 -13.12
CA LEU A 176 10.31 14.24 -11.66
C LEU A 176 10.30 15.65 -11.04
N VAL A 177 10.76 16.69 -11.76
CA VAL A 177 10.71 18.08 -11.29
C VAL A 177 9.35 18.71 -11.55
N THR A 178 8.73 18.39 -12.67
CA THR A 178 7.39 18.90 -13.03
C THR A 178 6.28 18.24 -12.21
N ASP A 179 6.42 16.97 -11.90
CA ASP A 179 5.55 16.23 -10.98
C ASP A 179 6.38 15.28 -10.08
N PRO A 180 6.77 15.71 -8.89
CA PRO A 180 7.54 14.88 -7.96
C PRO A 180 6.86 13.57 -7.55
N PHE A 181 5.54 13.44 -7.71
CA PHE A 181 4.85 12.17 -7.47
C PHE A 181 5.30 11.06 -8.42
N ASN A 182 5.91 11.39 -9.56
CA ASN A 182 6.50 10.39 -10.46
C ASN A 182 7.64 9.59 -9.80
N ILE A 183 8.28 10.13 -8.75
CA ILE A 183 9.19 9.35 -7.90
C ILE A 183 8.44 8.15 -7.31
N LEU A 184 7.28 8.38 -6.67
CA LEU A 184 6.51 7.30 -6.06
C LEU A 184 5.90 6.36 -7.10
N THR A 185 5.53 6.87 -8.28
CA THR A 185 5.07 6.05 -9.41
C THR A 185 6.17 5.07 -9.88
N ALA A 186 7.43 5.55 -10.00
CA ALA A 186 8.56 4.67 -10.33
C ALA A 186 8.79 3.60 -9.26
N LEU A 187 8.70 3.96 -7.98
CA LEU A 187 8.87 3.03 -6.88
C LEU A 187 7.71 2.02 -6.78
N GLU A 188 6.48 2.42 -7.06
CA GLU A 188 5.32 1.52 -7.14
C GLU A 188 5.50 0.48 -8.25
N LEU A 189 5.98 0.91 -9.42
CA LEU A 189 6.30 0.00 -10.54
C LEU A 189 7.46 -0.94 -10.19
N LEU A 190 8.55 -0.44 -9.61
CA LEU A 190 9.69 -1.26 -9.18
C LEU A 190 9.29 -2.29 -8.11
N GLY A 191 8.45 -1.89 -7.17
CA GLY A 191 7.95 -2.79 -6.12
C GLY A 191 6.90 -3.79 -6.61
N GLY A 192 6.35 -3.58 -7.81
CA GLY A 192 5.46 -4.52 -8.49
C GLY A 192 6.23 -5.71 -9.07
N GLU A 193 5.65 -6.37 -10.06
CA GLU A 193 6.30 -7.48 -10.74
C GLU A 193 6.96 -7.00 -12.06
N ASN A 194 8.20 -7.46 -12.29
CA ASN A 194 8.88 -7.39 -13.58
C ASN A 194 9.37 -6.02 -14.06
N TYR A 195 9.67 -5.10 -13.14
CA TYR A 195 10.31 -3.83 -13.52
C TYR A 195 11.63 -3.60 -12.80
N GLU A 196 12.57 -3.07 -13.55
CA GLU A 196 13.83 -2.52 -13.09
C GLU A 196 13.85 -1.00 -13.37
N ILE A 197 14.63 -0.24 -12.61
CA ILE A 197 14.90 1.18 -12.90
C ILE A 197 16.32 1.28 -13.42
N ASP A 198 16.51 1.94 -14.57
CA ASP A 198 17.86 2.18 -15.10
C ASP A 198 18.67 3.14 -14.19
N SER A 199 19.98 3.16 -14.36
CA SER A 199 20.89 3.92 -13.49
C SER A 199 20.63 5.43 -13.56
N VAL A 200 20.34 5.98 -14.74
CA VAL A 200 20.10 7.41 -14.93
C VAL A 200 18.83 7.84 -14.22
N THR A 201 17.77 7.06 -14.38
CA THR A 201 16.49 7.27 -13.68
C THR A 201 16.66 7.13 -12.17
N ALA A 202 17.42 6.13 -11.70
CA ALA A 202 17.69 5.93 -10.29
C ALA A 202 18.44 7.12 -9.66
N ASP A 203 19.46 7.63 -10.34
CA ASP A 203 20.22 8.81 -9.87
C ASP A 203 19.35 10.08 -9.87
N ALA A 204 18.50 10.24 -10.88
CA ALA A 204 17.55 11.35 -10.93
C ALA A 204 16.52 11.29 -9.79
N ILE A 205 16.00 10.10 -9.46
CA ILE A 205 15.12 9.90 -8.30
C ILE A 205 15.83 10.35 -7.02
N LYS A 206 17.03 9.84 -6.75
CA LYS A 206 17.80 10.18 -5.55
C LYS A 206 18.09 11.66 -5.42
N ALA A 207 18.46 12.31 -6.54
CA ALA A 207 18.74 13.75 -6.58
C ALA A 207 17.52 14.64 -6.30
N ASN A 208 16.30 14.13 -6.57
CA ASN A 208 15.06 14.93 -6.50
C ASN A 208 14.12 14.52 -5.36
N THR A 209 14.52 13.62 -4.45
CA THR A 209 13.67 13.17 -3.33
C THR A 209 13.13 14.32 -2.49
N GLY A 210 13.94 15.36 -2.27
CA GLY A 210 13.56 16.54 -1.49
C GLY A 210 12.33 17.29 -2.00
N LEU A 211 11.99 17.16 -3.29
CA LEU A 211 10.80 17.77 -3.88
C LEU A 211 9.50 17.20 -3.31
N LEU A 212 9.53 15.97 -2.79
CA LEU A 212 8.38 15.35 -2.14
C LEU A 212 7.90 16.12 -0.90
N CYS A 213 8.80 16.87 -0.23
CA CYS A 213 8.44 17.66 0.94
C CYS A 213 7.46 18.81 0.63
N ALA A 214 7.44 19.30 -0.62
CA ALA A 214 6.55 20.36 -1.06
C ALA A 214 5.18 19.86 -1.55
N MET A 215 5.00 18.54 -1.62
CA MET A 215 3.78 17.95 -2.17
C MET A 215 2.63 17.94 -1.15
N PRO A 216 1.35 17.95 -1.62
CA PRO A 216 0.20 17.85 -0.74
C PRO A 216 0.25 16.58 0.11
N GLY A 217 0.32 16.74 1.44
CA GLY A 217 0.61 15.65 2.37
C GLY A 217 -0.37 14.46 2.29
N ARG A 218 -1.68 14.72 2.09
CA ARG A 218 -2.68 13.64 1.97
C ARG A 218 -2.47 12.79 0.72
N GLU A 219 -2.13 13.41 -0.40
CA GLU A 219 -1.86 12.69 -1.65
C GLU A 219 -0.51 11.97 -1.58
N LEU A 220 0.51 12.60 -0.98
CA LEU A 220 1.79 11.96 -0.70
C LEU A 220 1.61 10.69 0.13
N PHE A 221 0.83 10.75 1.20
CA PHE A 221 0.52 9.59 2.05
C PHE A 221 -0.19 8.48 1.27
N ARG A 222 -1.20 8.83 0.46
CA ARG A 222 -1.95 7.87 -0.36
C ARG A 222 -1.03 7.12 -1.33
N ARG A 223 -0.15 7.84 -2.03
CA ARG A 223 0.80 7.25 -2.99
C ARG A 223 1.91 6.46 -2.28
N PHE A 224 2.43 6.99 -1.17
CA PHE A 224 3.40 6.27 -0.35
C PHE A 224 2.83 4.95 0.20
N THR A 225 1.58 4.95 0.64
CA THR A 225 0.89 3.72 1.06
C THR A 225 0.84 2.69 -0.08
N LYS A 226 0.56 3.10 -1.32
CA LYS A 226 0.59 2.20 -2.48
C LYS A 226 1.97 1.57 -2.68
N VAL A 227 3.04 2.37 -2.60
CA VAL A 227 4.42 1.87 -2.66
C VAL A 227 4.67 0.85 -1.55
N LEU A 228 4.27 1.16 -0.30
CA LEU A 228 4.46 0.29 0.85
C LEU A 228 3.72 -1.05 0.70
N LEU A 229 2.62 -1.09 -0.05
CA LEU A 229 1.81 -2.28 -0.29
C LEU A 229 2.29 -3.13 -1.47
N THR A 230 3.33 -2.73 -2.18
CA THR A 230 3.88 -3.50 -3.30
C THR A 230 4.51 -4.82 -2.85
N ARG A 231 4.61 -5.78 -3.77
CA ARG A 231 5.10 -7.13 -3.47
C ARG A 231 6.59 -7.17 -3.09
N ASN A 232 7.43 -6.49 -3.87
CA ASN A 232 8.89 -6.50 -3.71
C ASN A 232 9.36 -5.22 -2.98
N ILE A 233 8.67 -4.84 -1.93
CA ILE A 233 8.92 -3.57 -1.22
C ILE A 233 10.33 -3.50 -0.63
N SER A 234 10.95 -4.61 -0.25
CA SER A 234 12.31 -4.62 0.28
C SER A 234 13.34 -4.15 -0.75
N VAL A 235 13.15 -4.47 -2.02
CA VAL A 235 13.98 -3.96 -3.13
C VAL A 235 13.87 -2.44 -3.23
N VAL A 236 12.64 -1.90 -3.13
CA VAL A 236 12.40 -0.46 -3.15
C VAL A 236 13.06 0.23 -1.95
N MET A 237 12.86 -0.29 -0.74
CA MET A 237 13.37 0.27 0.49
C MET A 237 14.91 0.25 0.54
N THR A 238 15.54 -0.81 0.06
CA THR A 238 17.00 -0.95 0.09
C THR A 238 17.68 -0.14 -1.02
N ARG A 239 17.04 0.00 -2.18
CA ARG A 239 17.60 0.74 -3.32
C ARG A 239 17.38 2.26 -3.22
N PHE A 240 16.29 2.69 -2.59
CA PHE A 240 15.89 4.10 -2.44
C PHE A 240 15.58 4.49 -0.98
N PRO A 241 16.47 4.20 -0.04
CA PRO A 241 16.24 4.52 1.38
C PRO A 241 16.04 6.03 1.61
N GLU A 242 16.63 6.88 0.75
CA GLU A 242 16.53 8.33 0.83
C GLU A 242 15.09 8.83 0.68
N VAL A 243 14.26 8.15 -0.11
CA VAL A 243 12.84 8.49 -0.29
C VAL A 243 12.09 8.30 1.03
N PHE A 244 12.33 7.20 1.71
CA PHE A 244 11.71 6.90 3.01
C PHE A 244 12.16 7.89 4.09
N ALA A 245 13.46 8.22 4.14
CA ALA A 245 14.00 9.21 5.07
C ALA A 245 13.52 10.65 4.76
N THR A 246 13.22 10.96 3.51
CA THR A 246 12.63 12.26 3.13
C THR A 246 11.18 12.38 3.60
N ILE A 247 10.41 11.30 3.49
CA ILE A 247 9.01 11.27 3.92
C ILE A 247 8.92 11.21 5.44
N GLU A 248 9.74 10.37 6.10
CA GLU A 248 9.84 10.26 7.55
C GLU A 248 11.32 10.25 8.00
N PRO A 249 11.83 11.42 8.46
CA PRO A 249 13.25 11.57 8.82
C PRO A 249 13.75 10.67 9.95
N GLU A 250 12.89 10.23 10.87
CA GLU A 250 13.29 9.32 11.96
C GLU A 250 13.77 7.96 11.43
N LEU A 251 13.31 7.53 10.26
CA LEU A 251 13.78 6.29 9.61
C LEU A 251 15.25 6.36 9.19
N LEU A 252 15.85 7.57 9.05
CA LEU A 252 17.28 7.72 8.77
C LEU A 252 18.16 7.10 9.85
N LYS A 253 17.72 7.12 11.11
CA LYS A 253 18.44 6.50 12.22
C LYS A 253 18.52 4.99 12.03
N ALA A 254 17.42 4.35 11.66
CA ALA A 254 17.38 2.92 11.37
C ALA A 254 18.26 2.54 10.17
N GLN A 255 18.33 3.38 9.12
CA GLN A 255 19.19 3.17 7.95
C GLN A 255 20.67 3.16 8.29
N ARG A 256 21.09 3.95 9.29
CA ARG A 256 22.49 4.07 9.73
C ARG A 256 22.85 3.11 10.86
N TYR A 257 21.86 2.49 11.50
CA TYR A 257 22.09 1.64 12.66
C TYR A 257 22.58 0.25 12.23
N LYS A 258 23.75 -0.15 12.77
CA LYS A 258 24.28 -1.52 12.68
C LYS A 258 24.38 -2.10 14.09
N ASP A 259 23.75 -3.25 14.29
CA ASP A 259 23.96 -4.01 15.49
C ASP A 259 25.23 -4.87 15.37
N ARG A 260 25.93 -5.08 16.49
CA ARG A 260 27.12 -5.93 16.54
C ARG A 260 26.81 -7.42 16.35
N TYR A 261 25.56 -7.81 16.55
CA TYR A 261 25.14 -9.21 16.58
C TYR A 261 24.45 -9.66 15.29
N HIS A 262 24.27 -8.73 14.32
CA HIS A 262 23.57 -9.04 13.07
C HIS A 262 24.45 -8.62 11.88
N ASP A 263 24.58 -9.51 10.90
CA ASP A 263 25.29 -9.24 9.64
C ASP A 263 24.51 -8.26 8.73
N CYS A 264 23.29 -7.86 9.12
CA CYS A 264 22.46 -6.91 8.40
C CYS A 264 22.22 -5.62 9.20
N THR A 265 21.94 -4.53 8.52
CA THR A 265 21.48 -3.28 9.14
C THR A 265 20.06 -3.41 9.66
N LEU A 266 19.68 -2.56 10.62
CA LEU A 266 18.29 -2.49 11.09
C LEU A 266 17.33 -2.17 9.95
N TRP A 267 17.75 -1.35 8.98
CA TRP A 267 16.95 -1.01 7.81
C TRP A 267 16.69 -2.21 6.89
N GLU A 268 17.70 -3.06 6.67
CA GLU A 268 17.53 -4.30 5.90
C GLU A 268 16.56 -5.26 6.59
N HIS A 269 16.62 -5.37 7.91
CA HIS A 269 15.67 -6.15 8.69
C HIS A 269 14.24 -5.59 8.56
N ILE A 270 14.06 -4.27 8.80
CA ILE A 270 12.75 -3.61 8.65
C ILE A 270 12.21 -3.79 7.23
N SER A 271 13.05 -3.63 6.21
CA SER A 271 12.65 -3.77 4.80
C SER A 271 12.10 -5.17 4.50
N LYS A 272 12.77 -6.21 4.99
CA LYS A 272 12.31 -7.60 4.86
C LYS A 272 11.06 -7.86 5.68
N CYS A 273 10.97 -7.32 6.90
CA CYS A 273 9.76 -7.45 7.73
C CYS A 273 8.54 -6.86 7.03
N VAL A 274 8.67 -5.67 6.42
CA VAL A 274 7.60 -5.05 5.63
C VAL A 274 7.21 -5.92 4.43
N GLU A 275 8.17 -6.54 3.74
CA GLU A 275 7.90 -7.41 2.58
C GLU A 275 7.16 -8.69 2.99
N PHE A 276 7.61 -9.36 4.06
CA PHE A 276 7.00 -10.58 4.55
C PHE A 276 5.64 -10.35 5.22
N ALA A 277 5.37 -9.12 5.68
CA ALA A 277 4.06 -8.72 6.18
C ALA A 277 3.02 -8.75 5.05
N PRO A 278 1.81 -9.26 5.32
CA PRO A 278 0.71 -9.20 4.35
C PRO A 278 0.52 -7.77 3.84
N PRO A 279 0.06 -7.58 2.57
CA PRO A 279 -0.15 -6.26 1.98
C PRO A 279 -1.41 -5.57 2.56
N GLN A 280 -1.44 -5.41 3.86
CA GLN A 280 -2.44 -4.69 4.65
C GLN A 280 -1.75 -3.48 5.28
N ALA A 281 -2.34 -2.30 5.12
CA ALA A 281 -1.67 -1.04 5.48
C ALA A 281 -1.28 -0.99 6.97
N ASP A 282 -2.17 -1.39 7.87
CA ASP A 282 -1.92 -1.43 9.32
C ASP A 282 -0.73 -2.32 9.70
N ILE A 283 -0.66 -3.54 9.14
CA ILE A 283 0.42 -4.48 9.44
C ILE A 283 1.75 -3.99 8.82
N ARG A 284 1.75 -3.46 7.58
CA ARG A 284 2.96 -2.98 6.93
C ARG A 284 3.50 -1.69 7.54
N TYR A 285 2.64 -0.79 8.00
CA TYR A 285 3.07 0.37 8.79
C TYR A 285 3.60 -0.06 10.16
N ALA A 286 2.97 -1.04 10.82
CA ALA A 286 3.51 -1.60 12.05
C ALA A 286 4.89 -2.24 11.80
N ALA A 287 5.07 -3.02 10.73
CA ALA A 287 6.36 -3.57 10.34
C ALA A 287 7.41 -2.48 10.03
N LEU A 288 7.01 -1.34 9.48
CA LEU A 288 7.92 -0.21 9.22
C LEU A 288 8.40 0.47 10.50
N PHE A 289 7.53 0.60 11.50
CA PHE A 289 7.79 1.42 12.68
C PHE A 289 8.10 0.64 13.97
N HIS A 290 7.81 -0.69 14.06
CA HIS A 290 7.96 -1.45 15.32
C HIS A 290 9.35 -1.34 15.93
N ASN A 291 10.38 -1.29 15.12
CA ASN A 291 11.78 -1.19 15.51
C ASN A 291 12.41 0.19 15.23
N ALA A 292 11.64 1.18 14.78
CA ALA A 292 12.16 2.52 14.46
C ALA A 292 12.80 3.22 15.68
N GLY A 293 12.33 2.90 16.89
CA GLY A 293 12.86 3.44 18.15
C GLY A 293 14.15 2.78 18.65
N LEU A 294 14.57 1.63 18.11
CA LEU A 294 15.74 0.89 18.60
C LEU A 294 17.03 1.72 18.66
N PRO A 295 17.38 2.54 17.66
CA PRO A 295 18.64 3.31 17.70
C PRO A 295 18.77 4.24 18.91
N ASP A 296 17.66 4.84 19.36
CA ASP A 296 17.65 5.80 20.45
C ASP A 296 17.43 5.15 21.84
N CYS A 297 16.95 3.90 21.88
CA CYS A 297 16.67 3.17 23.12
C CYS A 297 17.80 2.23 23.55
N ARG A 298 18.94 2.28 22.88
CA ARG A 298 20.08 1.42 23.19
C ARG A 298 20.69 1.79 24.54
N CYS A 299 20.73 0.83 25.46
CA CYS A 299 21.45 0.96 26.73
C CYS A 299 22.26 -0.31 27.04
N HIS A 300 23.21 -0.19 27.96
CA HIS A 300 24.06 -1.31 28.38
C HIS A 300 23.96 -1.48 29.90
N ASP A 301 23.91 -2.73 30.35
CA ASP A 301 24.07 -3.02 31.78
C ASP A 301 25.54 -2.98 32.23
N SER A 302 25.77 -3.19 33.51
CA SER A 302 27.11 -3.23 34.11
C SER A 302 27.99 -4.40 33.60
N HIS A 303 27.40 -5.38 32.91
CA HIS A 303 28.07 -6.54 32.33
C HIS A 303 28.29 -6.38 30.80
N GLY A 304 27.88 -5.24 30.23
CA GLY A 304 28.02 -4.94 28.79
C GLY A 304 26.94 -5.56 27.91
N ASN A 305 25.89 -6.14 28.49
CA ASN A 305 24.72 -6.61 27.71
C ASN A 305 23.94 -5.42 27.18
N THR A 306 23.45 -5.53 25.95
CA THR A 306 22.68 -4.48 25.29
C THR A 306 21.19 -4.73 25.48
N TYR A 307 20.45 -3.69 25.83
CA TYR A 307 19.01 -3.67 25.99
C TYR A 307 18.41 -2.50 25.21
N PHE A 308 17.11 -2.59 24.90
CA PHE A 308 16.38 -1.60 24.11
C PHE A 308 15.04 -1.23 24.77
N TYR A 309 15.11 -0.87 26.04
CA TYR A 309 13.90 -0.54 26.83
C TYR A 309 13.18 0.67 26.23
N GLY A 310 11.87 0.52 25.99
CA GLY A 310 11.01 1.59 25.48
C GLY A 310 11.07 1.80 23.97
N HIS A 311 11.72 0.91 23.21
CA HIS A 311 11.78 1.04 21.74
C HIS A 311 10.39 0.97 21.09
N ALA A 312 9.49 0.11 21.59
CA ALA A 312 8.12 0.02 21.11
C ALA A 312 7.36 1.34 21.33
N GLU A 313 7.46 1.93 22.53
CA GLU A 313 6.85 3.22 22.83
C GLU A 313 7.37 4.34 21.94
N LEU A 314 8.69 4.41 21.73
CA LEU A 314 9.26 5.38 20.82
C LEU A 314 8.84 5.14 19.37
N GLY A 315 8.75 3.89 18.93
CA GLY A 315 8.22 3.51 17.62
C GLY A 315 6.77 3.97 17.42
N ARG A 316 5.92 3.82 18.45
CA ARG A 316 4.54 4.34 18.48
C ARG A 316 4.50 5.86 18.31
N ILE A 317 5.35 6.58 19.06
CA ILE A 317 5.44 8.05 18.97
C ILE A 317 5.83 8.49 17.57
N ILE A 318 6.83 7.85 16.96
CA ILE A 318 7.26 8.13 15.58
C ILE A 318 6.10 7.89 14.60
N ALA A 319 5.43 6.73 14.70
CA ALA A 319 4.28 6.40 13.86
C ALA A 319 3.10 7.37 14.06
N ALA A 320 2.80 7.75 15.30
CA ALA A 320 1.72 8.70 15.62
C ALA A 320 1.98 10.07 14.99
N ASN A 321 3.20 10.60 15.11
CA ASN A 321 3.61 11.88 14.50
C ASN A 321 3.53 11.81 12.97
N PHE A 322 3.98 10.71 12.38
CA PHE A 322 3.86 10.45 10.93
C PHE A 322 2.39 10.49 10.48
N PHE A 323 1.53 9.73 11.12
CA PHE A 323 0.11 9.68 10.77
C PHE A 323 -0.62 11.02 11.00
N GLU A 324 -0.24 11.77 12.03
CA GLU A 324 -0.79 13.10 12.28
C GLU A 324 -0.37 14.09 11.19
N LYS A 325 0.92 14.13 10.85
CA LYS A 325 1.48 14.97 9.77
C LYS A 325 0.72 14.78 8.45
N TYR A 326 0.38 13.54 8.11
CA TYR A 326 -0.28 13.20 6.84
C TYR A 326 -1.80 13.04 6.96
N ARG A 327 -2.39 13.26 8.13
CA ARG A 327 -3.84 13.16 8.41
C ARG A 327 -4.42 11.80 8.01
N ALA A 328 -3.71 10.73 8.37
CA ALA A 328 -4.17 9.36 8.16
C ALA A 328 -5.49 9.07 8.90
N GLU A 329 -6.25 8.10 8.40
CA GLU A 329 -7.52 7.68 9.00
C GLU A 329 -7.33 7.15 10.43
N LEU A 330 -8.26 7.47 11.33
CA LEU A 330 -8.17 7.10 12.75
C LEU A 330 -8.06 5.58 12.94
N LYS A 331 -8.80 4.80 12.16
CA LYS A 331 -8.74 3.33 12.26
C LYS A 331 -7.35 2.80 11.93
N LEU A 332 -6.72 3.26 10.85
CA LEU A 332 -5.37 2.85 10.48
C LEU A 332 -4.37 3.21 11.58
N ARG A 333 -4.48 4.42 12.15
CA ARG A 333 -3.63 4.88 13.26
C ARG A 333 -3.77 3.97 14.49
N SER A 334 -4.99 3.70 14.91
CA SER A 334 -5.30 2.87 16.08
C SER A 334 -4.83 1.42 15.90
N ASP A 335 -5.11 0.81 14.74
CA ASP A 335 -4.72 -0.56 14.46
C ASP A 335 -3.19 -0.70 14.42
N THR A 336 -2.49 0.27 13.78
CA THR A 336 -1.02 0.28 13.73
C THR A 336 -0.40 0.50 15.11
N ASP A 337 -0.94 1.42 15.90
CA ASP A 337 -0.47 1.74 17.25
C ASP A 337 -0.50 0.51 18.15
N MET A 338 -1.64 -0.19 18.17
CA MET A 338 -1.82 -1.45 18.91
C MET A 338 -0.81 -2.51 18.47
N LEU A 339 -0.60 -2.67 17.16
CA LEU A 339 0.34 -3.66 16.63
C LEU A 339 1.79 -3.36 17.05
N ILE A 340 2.20 -2.08 17.05
CA ILE A 340 3.53 -1.68 17.50
C ILE A 340 3.66 -1.89 19.00
N GLU A 341 2.65 -1.52 19.81
CA GLU A 341 2.67 -1.72 21.25
C GLU A 341 2.81 -3.19 21.64
N ALA A 342 2.07 -4.05 20.96
CA ALA A 342 1.97 -5.46 21.31
C ALA A 342 2.96 -6.36 20.56
N HIS A 343 3.86 -5.81 19.70
CA HIS A 343 4.69 -6.64 18.83
C HIS A 343 5.61 -7.63 19.57
N ASP A 344 6.01 -7.33 20.82
CA ASP A 344 6.82 -8.20 21.66
C ASP A 344 6.00 -9.20 22.49
N THR A 345 4.66 -9.28 22.29
CA THR A 345 3.80 -10.24 23.00
C THR A 345 4.31 -11.66 22.81
N VAL A 346 4.46 -12.37 23.94
CA VAL A 346 4.94 -13.75 23.95
C VAL A 346 3.77 -14.70 23.68
N PHE A 347 3.94 -15.53 22.67
CA PHE A 347 3.05 -16.61 22.31
C PHE A 347 3.68 -17.96 22.70
N THR A 348 2.92 -18.88 23.28
CA THR A 348 3.45 -20.09 23.95
C THR A 348 2.82 -21.39 23.49
N GLU A 349 2.02 -21.40 22.42
CA GLU A 349 1.20 -22.55 21.97
C GLU A 349 0.27 -23.12 23.07
N ASP A 350 -0.07 -22.33 24.08
CA ASP A 350 -0.97 -22.69 25.16
C ASP A 350 -2.36 -22.10 24.90
N ARG A 351 -3.36 -22.98 24.81
CA ARG A 351 -4.75 -22.61 24.58
C ARG A 351 -5.32 -21.68 25.67
N VAL A 352 -4.93 -21.91 26.94
CA VAL A 352 -5.35 -21.06 28.06
C VAL A 352 -4.70 -19.66 27.97
N ALA A 353 -3.42 -19.62 27.61
CA ALA A 353 -2.73 -18.34 27.39
C ALA A 353 -3.36 -17.54 26.24
N LEU A 354 -3.72 -18.19 25.13
CA LEU A 354 -4.42 -17.54 24.01
C LEU A 354 -5.80 -17.02 24.41
N LYS A 355 -6.56 -17.77 25.22
CA LYS A 355 -7.84 -17.29 25.77
C LYS A 355 -7.69 -16.06 26.67
N ARG A 356 -6.58 -15.98 27.42
CA ARG A 356 -6.29 -14.77 28.21
C ARG A 356 -5.96 -13.57 27.31
N LEU A 357 -5.20 -13.77 26.23
CA LEU A 357 -4.95 -12.70 25.26
C LEU A 357 -6.25 -12.22 24.59
N LEU A 358 -7.24 -13.11 24.38
CA LEU A 358 -8.56 -12.74 23.85
C LEU A 358 -9.41 -11.88 24.83
N CYS A 359 -9.00 -11.74 26.11
CA CYS A 359 -9.59 -10.75 27.01
C CYS A 359 -9.14 -9.31 26.71
N ASP A 360 -7.90 -9.16 26.27
CA ASP A 360 -7.26 -7.85 26.07
C ASP A 360 -7.34 -7.41 24.59
N TYR A 361 -7.34 -8.38 23.69
CA TYR A 361 -7.34 -8.16 22.23
C TYR A 361 -8.50 -8.91 21.57
N SER A 362 -9.07 -8.35 20.54
CA SER A 362 -10.02 -9.06 19.68
C SER A 362 -9.33 -10.19 18.88
N HIS A 363 -10.12 -11.12 18.39
CA HIS A 363 -9.65 -12.20 17.51
C HIS A 363 -8.88 -11.69 16.28
N ASP A 364 -9.39 -10.63 15.62
CA ASP A 364 -8.76 -10.03 14.45
C ASP A 364 -7.41 -9.37 14.80
N GLU A 365 -7.35 -8.65 15.92
CA GLU A 365 -6.12 -8.02 16.42
C GLU A 365 -5.02 -9.05 16.70
N LEU A 366 -5.35 -10.16 17.39
CA LEU A 366 -4.39 -11.22 17.65
C LEU A 366 -3.90 -11.89 16.36
N LYS A 367 -4.78 -12.08 15.39
CA LYS A 367 -4.37 -12.61 14.07
C LYS A 367 -3.44 -11.67 13.32
N LYS A 368 -3.69 -10.35 13.37
CA LYS A 368 -2.80 -9.34 12.78
C LYS A 368 -1.45 -9.33 13.49
N LEU A 369 -1.46 -9.42 14.82
CA LEU A 369 -0.24 -9.47 15.63
C LEU A 369 0.61 -10.72 15.30
N LEU A 370 -0.01 -11.90 15.20
CA LEU A 370 0.69 -13.12 14.78
C LEU A 370 1.27 -13.01 13.37
N LYS A 371 0.56 -12.36 12.44
CA LYS A 371 1.08 -12.09 11.07
C LYS A 371 2.30 -11.19 11.11
N LEU A 372 2.29 -10.14 11.96
CA LEU A 372 3.45 -9.27 12.16
C LEU A 372 4.63 -10.04 12.77
N ARG A 373 4.40 -10.88 13.79
CA ARG A 373 5.43 -11.73 14.40
C ARG A 373 6.04 -12.72 13.42
N ILE A 374 5.23 -13.33 12.57
CA ILE A 374 5.72 -14.23 11.51
C ILE A 374 6.62 -13.45 10.54
N ALA A 375 6.23 -12.23 10.15
CA ALA A 375 7.02 -11.41 9.25
C ALA A 375 8.34 -10.98 9.87
N ASP A 376 8.33 -10.55 11.14
CA ASP A 376 9.50 -10.13 11.91
C ASP A 376 10.51 -11.28 12.07
N ASP A 377 10.05 -12.46 12.53
CA ASP A 377 10.93 -13.62 12.71
C ASP A 377 11.44 -14.19 11.37
N THR A 378 10.65 -14.08 10.28
CA THR A 378 11.10 -14.46 8.93
C THR A 378 12.17 -13.48 8.40
N ALA A 379 12.13 -12.23 8.80
CA ALA A 379 13.09 -11.19 8.39
C ALA A 379 14.44 -11.29 9.08
N LYS A 380 14.55 -12.06 10.16
CA LYS A 380 15.81 -12.23 10.91
C LYS A 380 16.85 -13.00 10.12
N PRO A 381 18.16 -12.73 10.29
CA PRO A 381 19.23 -13.45 9.61
C PRO A 381 19.19 -14.96 9.85
N THR A 382 18.85 -15.37 11.08
CA THR A 382 18.63 -16.76 11.43
C THR A 382 17.14 -17.00 11.61
N VAL A 383 16.54 -17.68 10.65
CA VAL A 383 15.10 -17.98 10.68
C VAL A 383 14.87 -19.21 11.57
N HIS A 384 14.04 -19.07 12.58
CA HIS A 384 13.61 -20.16 13.44
C HIS A 384 12.30 -20.77 12.95
N GLU A 385 12.39 -21.69 11.98
CA GLU A 385 11.24 -22.35 11.33
C GLU A 385 10.25 -22.94 12.33
N GLY A 386 10.75 -23.52 13.44
CA GLY A 386 9.92 -24.07 14.52
C GLY A 386 9.03 -23.03 15.17
N GLN A 387 9.55 -21.79 15.39
CA GLN A 387 8.79 -20.70 15.98
C GLN A 387 7.73 -20.16 15.02
N ILE A 388 8.07 -20.03 13.73
CA ILE A 388 7.11 -19.62 12.70
C ILE A 388 5.98 -20.65 12.58
N ALA A 389 6.33 -21.93 12.62
CA ALA A 389 5.33 -23.03 12.62
C ALA A 389 4.43 -22.97 13.88
N ALA A 390 4.99 -22.62 15.05
CA ALA A 390 4.23 -22.39 16.29
C ALA A 390 3.20 -21.28 16.11
N TYR A 391 3.58 -20.10 15.62
CA TYR A 391 2.65 -18.99 15.36
C TYR A 391 1.52 -19.37 14.40
N ARG A 392 1.81 -20.17 13.36
CA ARG A 392 0.78 -20.66 12.45
C ARG A 392 -0.22 -21.59 13.15
N ARG A 393 0.25 -22.45 14.07
CA ARG A 393 -0.63 -23.31 14.88
C ARG A 393 -1.49 -22.48 15.82
N GLU A 394 -0.94 -21.41 16.39
CA GLU A 394 -1.68 -20.48 17.25
C GLU A 394 -2.79 -19.74 16.50
N VAL A 395 -2.56 -19.33 15.24
CA VAL A 395 -3.64 -18.79 14.38
C VAL A 395 -4.78 -19.79 14.24
N THR A 396 -4.45 -21.07 13.96
CA THR A 396 -5.46 -22.13 13.86
C THR A 396 -6.18 -22.35 15.19
N MET A 397 -5.45 -22.34 16.31
CA MET A 397 -6.00 -22.50 17.64
C MET A 397 -6.92 -21.34 18.04
N LEU A 398 -6.60 -20.10 17.66
CA LEU A 398 -7.49 -18.95 17.84
C LEU A 398 -8.79 -19.11 17.06
N ASP A 399 -8.72 -19.53 15.81
CA ASP A 399 -9.90 -19.77 14.98
C ASP A 399 -10.79 -20.88 15.61
N ASP A 400 -10.18 -21.95 16.14
CA ASP A 400 -10.87 -23.02 16.83
C ASP A 400 -11.56 -22.58 18.13
N ILE A 401 -10.90 -21.73 18.93
CA ILE A 401 -11.47 -21.19 20.18
C ILE A 401 -12.76 -20.40 19.87
N ILE A 402 -12.72 -19.56 18.83
CA ILE A 402 -13.87 -18.77 18.43
C ILE A 402 -14.98 -19.65 17.83
N ALA A 403 -14.63 -20.58 16.93
CA ALA A 403 -15.59 -21.45 16.26
C ALA A 403 -16.31 -22.41 17.22
N SER A 404 -15.60 -22.91 18.25
CA SER A 404 -16.16 -23.80 19.29
C SER A 404 -16.95 -23.03 20.35
N GLY A 405 -16.93 -21.69 20.36
CA GLY A 405 -17.63 -20.86 21.34
C GLY A 405 -17.08 -21.03 22.76
N GLU A 406 -15.80 -21.36 22.90
CA GLU A 406 -15.18 -21.51 24.21
C GLU A 406 -15.19 -20.18 24.99
N CYS A 407 -15.35 -20.29 26.29
CA CYS A 407 -15.30 -19.15 27.20
C CYS A 407 -13.86 -18.64 27.32
N TYR A 408 -13.64 -17.37 26.97
CA TYR A 408 -12.36 -16.67 27.14
C TYR A 408 -12.46 -15.39 27.98
N SER A 409 -13.66 -15.07 28.51
CA SER A 409 -13.84 -13.97 29.44
C SER A 409 -14.86 -14.32 30.55
N ALA A 410 -14.69 -13.75 31.73
CA ALA A 410 -15.62 -13.95 32.83
C ALA A 410 -17.08 -13.54 32.50
N ALA A 411 -17.23 -12.62 31.52
CA ALA A 411 -18.53 -12.20 31.03
C ALA A 411 -19.29 -13.31 30.26
N GLN A 412 -18.59 -14.34 29.78
CA GLN A 412 -19.15 -15.46 29.01
C GLN A 412 -19.48 -16.67 29.89
N LEU A 413 -19.22 -16.63 31.21
CA LEU A 413 -19.62 -17.68 32.10
C LEU A 413 -21.16 -17.84 32.13
N ALA A 414 -21.61 -19.08 32.23
CA ALA A 414 -23.04 -19.45 32.28
C ALA A 414 -23.75 -18.93 33.52
N ILE A 415 -23.03 -18.44 34.54
CA ILE A 415 -23.55 -17.79 35.73
C ILE A 415 -22.86 -16.44 35.96
N LYS A 416 -23.58 -15.54 36.67
CA LYS A 416 -23.10 -14.19 36.99
C LYS A 416 -23.03 -13.98 38.50
N GLU A 417 -22.43 -12.89 38.95
CA GLU A 417 -22.36 -12.53 40.38
C GLU A 417 -23.73 -12.54 41.07
N ASN A 418 -24.79 -12.05 40.40
CA ASN A 418 -26.15 -12.02 40.94
C ASN A 418 -26.72 -13.43 41.16
N ASP A 419 -26.40 -14.41 40.32
CA ASP A 419 -26.87 -15.78 40.48
C ASP A 419 -26.29 -16.40 41.75
N LEU A 420 -25.02 -16.12 42.06
CA LEU A 420 -24.39 -16.56 43.30
C LEU A 420 -25.06 -15.97 44.54
N ILE A 421 -25.46 -14.69 44.50
CA ILE A 421 -26.18 -14.02 45.59
C ILE A 421 -27.59 -14.60 45.74
N MET A 422 -28.33 -14.77 44.65
CA MET A 422 -29.67 -15.36 44.65
C MET A 422 -29.69 -16.80 45.22
N HIS A 423 -28.69 -17.59 44.88
CA HIS A 423 -28.52 -18.95 45.38
C HIS A 423 -27.88 -19.02 46.79
N ARG A 424 -27.63 -17.86 47.46
CA ARG A 424 -26.97 -17.76 48.76
C ARG A 424 -25.57 -18.37 48.81
N LEU A 425 -24.87 -18.37 47.70
CA LEU A 425 -23.52 -18.87 47.55
C LEU A 425 -22.44 -17.77 47.68
N ALA A 426 -22.90 -16.54 47.81
CA ALA A 426 -22.08 -15.39 48.15
C ALA A 426 -22.90 -14.40 49.00
N VAL A 427 -22.28 -13.79 50.02
CA VAL A 427 -22.97 -12.84 50.97
C VAL A 427 -22.96 -11.41 50.43
N ASN A 428 -22.03 -11.10 49.51
CA ASN A 428 -21.89 -9.76 48.91
C ASN A 428 -21.22 -9.84 47.52
N LYS A 429 -21.23 -8.71 46.81
CA LYS A 429 -20.64 -8.62 45.46
C LYS A 429 -19.14 -8.92 45.41
N ALA A 430 -18.39 -8.53 46.46
CA ALA A 430 -16.93 -8.76 46.47
C ALA A 430 -16.62 -10.27 46.52
N GLN A 431 -17.35 -11.01 47.36
CA GLN A 431 -17.25 -12.47 47.46
C GLN A 431 -17.74 -13.13 46.16
N ALA A 432 -18.86 -12.66 45.59
CA ALA A 432 -19.35 -13.17 44.31
C ALA A 432 -18.34 -12.99 43.20
N LYS A 433 -17.69 -11.83 43.08
CA LYS A 433 -16.63 -11.55 42.11
C LYS A 433 -15.43 -12.48 42.28
N ALA A 434 -14.98 -12.72 43.50
CA ALA A 434 -13.89 -13.64 43.78
C ALA A 434 -14.22 -15.09 43.34
N VAL A 435 -15.46 -15.54 43.57
CA VAL A 435 -15.95 -16.85 43.17
C VAL A 435 -16.03 -16.91 41.65
N ILE A 436 -16.58 -15.91 40.96
CA ILE A 436 -16.63 -15.84 39.48
C ILE A 436 -15.23 -15.93 38.89
N ASN A 437 -14.24 -15.23 39.44
CA ASN A 437 -12.85 -15.31 38.95
C ASN A 437 -12.27 -16.72 39.12
N SER A 438 -12.57 -17.41 40.25
CA SER A 438 -12.12 -18.80 40.44
C SER A 438 -12.78 -19.78 39.46
N LEU A 439 -14.08 -19.59 39.22
CA LEU A 439 -14.80 -20.39 38.22
C LEU A 439 -14.27 -20.13 36.79
N TYR A 440 -13.98 -18.87 36.49
CA TYR A 440 -13.39 -18.49 35.19
C TYR A 440 -12.07 -19.21 34.93
N GLU A 441 -11.14 -19.24 35.89
CA GLU A 441 -9.89 -19.98 35.78
C GLU A 441 -10.13 -21.49 35.56
N ALA A 442 -11.11 -22.10 36.20
CA ALA A 442 -11.46 -23.48 35.99
C ALA A 442 -12.03 -23.75 34.58
N VAL A 443 -12.90 -22.85 34.10
CA VAL A 443 -13.53 -22.95 32.78
C VAL A 443 -12.52 -22.67 31.66
N LEU A 444 -11.54 -21.77 31.89
CA LEU A 444 -10.46 -21.58 30.91
C LEU A 444 -9.70 -22.88 30.63
N ALA A 445 -9.41 -23.66 31.69
CA ALA A 445 -8.72 -24.94 31.59
C ALA A 445 -9.63 -26.04 31.03
N GLU A 446 -10.89 -26.06 31.42
CA GLU A 446 -11.89 -27.08 31.04
C GLU A 446 -13.20 -26.41 30.56
N PRO A 447 -13.35 -26.08 29.29
CA PRO A 447 -14.52 -25.39 28.75
C PRO A 447 -15.85 -26.08 28.96
N SER A 448 -15.87 -27.41 29.09
CA SER A 448 -17.06 -28.25 29.35
C SER A 448 -17.75 -27.91 30.67
N LEU A 449 -17.01 -27.31 31.62
CA LEU A 449 -17.56 -26.88 32.90
C LEU A 449 -18.48 -25.67 32.79
N ASN A 450 -18.52 -24.94 31.68
CA ASN A 450 -19.32 -23.72 31.53
C ASN A 450 -20.81 -23.99 31.34
N VAL A 451 -21.39 -24.71 32.32
CA VAL A 451 -22.82 -25.05 32.40
C VAL A 451 -23.33 -24.62 33.78
N ALA A 452 -24.39 -23.82 33.83
CA ALA A 452 -24.86 -23.21 35.08
C ALA A 452 -25.05 -24.19 36.26
N PRO A 453 -25.72 -25.35 36.10
CA PRO A 453 -25.83 -26.34 37.22
C PRO A 453 -24.46 -26.87 37.67
N VAL A 454 -23.50 -27.09 36.75
CA VAL A 454 -22.16 -27.58 37.08
C VAL A 454 -21.40 -26.53 37.89
N LEU A 455 -21.39 -25.27 37.44
CA LEU A 455 -20.73 -24.16 38.12
C LEU A 455 -21.28 -23.91 39.53
N LEU A 456 -22.64 -23.94 39.71
CA LEU A 456 -23.28 -23.81 41.01
C LEU A 456 -22.91 -24.97 41.95
N ASP A 457 -22.83 -26.20 41.45
CA ASP A 457 -22.42 -27.38 42.24
C ASP A 457 -20.94 -27.29 42.65
N MET A 458 -20.07 -26.84 41.81
CA MET A 458 -18.66 -26.59 42.14
C MET A 458 -18.51 -25.62 43.31
N VAL A 459 -19.28 -24.52 43.29
CA VAL A 459 -19.27 -23.55 44.42
C VAL A 459 -19.77 -24.17 45.71
N ARG A 460 -20.89 -24.91 45.68
CA ARG A 460 -21.44 -25.63 46.87
C ARG A 460 -20.42 -26.57 47.46
N LYS A 461 -19.77 -27.40 46.64
CA LYS A 461 -18.72 -28.34 47.08
C LYS A 461 -17.51 -27.62 47.69
N SER A 462 -17.11 -26.47 47.15
CA SER A 462 -16.00 -25.67 47.69
C SER A 462 -16.33 -25.07 49.08
N MET A 463 -17.59 -24.72 49.32
CA MET A 463 -18.07 -24.18 50.62
C MET A 463 -18.13 -25.27 51.73
N HIS A 464 -18.38 -26.52 51.35
CA HIS A 464 -18.44 -27.64 52.32
C HIS A 464 -17.04 -28.19 52.66
N ARG A 465 -15.99 -27.78 51.97
CA ARG A 465 -14.60 -28.17 52.25
C ARG A 465 -13.84 -27.18 53.14
N ARG A 466 -14.47 -26.04 53.48
CA ARG A 466 -13.96 -25.05 54.44
C ARG A 466 -14.72 -25.19 55.79
#